data_a8894848faaf0329e74b515ec750b0e5
#
_entry.id   a8894848faaf0329e74b515ec750b0e5
#
_cell.length_a   1.000
_cell.length_b   1.000
_cell.length_c   1.000
_cell.angle_alpha   90.00
_cell.angle_beta   90.00
_cell.angle_gamma   90.00
#
_symmetry.space_group_name_H-M   'P 1'
#
loop_
_entity.id
_entity.type
_entity.pdbx_description
1 polymer ?
#
loop_
_entity_poly.entity_id
_entity_poly.type
_entity_poly.pdbx_seq_one_letter_code
_entity_poly.pdbx_strand_id
1 'polypeptide(L)'
;MKTFLEKFSLLSLSLMLVSTLSPSTALPQMITTFHQQGYAASQVEFLFSLSSFAILAMLLLNPIIERLISERLSIILGLLLIAFGGSMPVVFQTYSLVFVSRILLGIGIGLINSRAISIISETYAGREQAQMLGLRGSFEIIGNALLTMIVGFIVVIGWSWTFSVYLFALPILAVYL
;
A
#
# COMPACT_ATOMS: atom_id res chain seq x y z
N MET A 1 9.01 -27.35 -5.69
CA MET A 1 8.48 -26.88 -4.38
C MET A 1 9.25 -25.62 -4.01
N LYS A 2 8.56 -24.48 -3.92
CA LYS A 2 9.23 -23.25 -3.40
C LYS A 2 9.56 -23.46 -1.92
N THR A 3 10.73 -22.96 -1.51
CA THR A 3 11.19 -23.02 -0.11
C THR A 3 10.24 -22.24 0.80
N PHE A 4 10.23 -22.56 2.09
CA PHE A 4 9.43 -21.83 3.09
C PHE A 4 9.68 -20.32 3.05
N LEU A 5 10.93 -19.91 2.81
CA LEU A 5 11.33 -18.50 2.67
C LEU A 5 10.67 -17.81 1.47
N GLU A 6 10.56 -18.48 0.32
CA GLU A 6 9.88 -17.90 -0.86
C GLU A 6 8.38 -17.71 -0.62
N LYS A 7 7.72 -18.67 0.05
CA LYS A 7 6.30 -18.53 0.42
C LYS A 7 6.11 -17.40 1.43
N PHE A 8 6.98 -17.28 2.42
CA PHE A 8 6.93 -16.22 3.42
C PHE A 8 7.17 -14.84 2.81
N SER A 9 8.16 -14.72 1.93
CA SER A 9 8.44 -13.47 1.20
C SER A 9 7.22 -13.02 0.39
N LEU A 10 6.60 -13.94 -0.36
CA LEU A 10 5.39 -13.64 -1.14
C LEU A 10 4.20 -13.20 -0.27
N LEU A 11 4.00 -13.87 0.87
CA LEU A 11 2.93 -13.52 1.81
C LEU A 11 3.21 -12.21 2.54
N SER A 12 4.48 -11.87 2.82
CA SER A 12 4.84 -10.60 3.47
C SER A 12 4.48 -9.38 2.62
N LEU A 13 4.51 -9.49 1.27
CA LEU A 13 4.04 -8.43 0.38
C LEU A 13 2.56 -8.09 0.64
N SER A 14 1.76 -9.08 1.03
CA SER A 14 0.32 -8.90 1.26
C SER A 14 0.01 -8.06 2.50
N LEU A 15 0.93 -7.97 3.46
CA LEU A 15 0.76 -7.15 4.66
C LEU A 15 0.56 -5.66 4.34
N MET A 16 1.11 -5.18 3.21
CA MET A 16 1.04 -3.77 2.82
C MET A 16 -0.11 -3.45 1.86
N LEU A 17 -0.80 -4.45 1.29
CA LEU A 17 -1.75 -4.22 0.19
C LEU A 17 -3.02 -3.46 0.59
N VAL A 18 -3.46 -3.56 1.85
CA VAL A 18 -4.66 -2.86 2.36
C VAL A 18 -4.30 -1.64 3.21
N SER A 19 -3.03 -1.25 3.24
CA SER A 19 -2.54 -0.14 4.07
C SER A 19 -3.09 1.25 3.68
N THR A 20 -3.78 1.38 2.53
CA THR A 20 -4.38 2.66 2.09
C THR A 20 -5.35 3.27 3.08
N LEU A 21 -6.08 2.42 3.83
CA LEU A 21 -7.08 2.84 4.80
C LEU A 21 -6.52 3.02 6.21
N SER A 22 -5.31 2.50 6.51
CA SER A 22 -4.74 2.58 7.86
C SER A 22 -4.69 4.01 8.42
N PRO A 23 -4.27 5.05 7.66
CA PRO A 23 -4.29 6.43 8.15
C PRO A 23 -5.67 7.09 8.17
N SER A 24 -6.78 6.39 7.88
CA SER A 24 -8.13 6.98 7.93
C SER A 24 -8.51 7.52 9.31
N THR A 25 -7.92 6.98 10.38
CA THR A 25 -8.07 7.52 11.74
C THR A 25 -7.53 8.94 11.89
N ALA A 26 -6.63 9.37 11.01
CA ALA A 26 -6.09 10.72 10.97
C ALA A 26 -6.99 11.73 10.22
N LEU A 27 -8.03 11.24 9.53
CA LEU A 27 -8.91 12.07 8.67
C LEU A 27 -9.49 13.28 9.40
N PRO A 28 -10.03 13.18 10.64
CA PRO A 28 -10.57 14.35 11.35
C PRO A 28 -9.52 15.45 11.57
N GLN A 29 -8.29 15.08 11.94
CA GLN A 29 -7.20 16.04 12.13
C GLN A 29 -6.76 16.66 10.80
N MET A 30 -6.71 15.86 9.73
CA MET A 30 -6.41 16.34 8.38
C MET A 30 -7.45 17.35 7.90
N ILE A 31 -8.74 17.08 8.09
CA ILE A 31 -9.83 17.98 7.73
C ILE A 31 -9.64 19.31 8.46
N THR A 32 -9.39 19.28 9.77
CA THR A 32 -9.16 20.51 10.56
C THR A 32 -7.97 21.31 10.04
N THR A 33 -6.84 20.65 9.76
CA THR A 33 -5.62 21.28 9.26
C THR A 33 -5.82 21.90 7.87
N PHE A 34 -6.40 21.17 6.93
CA PHE A 34 -6.60 21.64 5.56
C PHE A 34 -7.74 22.65 5.44
N HIS A 35 -8.75 22.59 6.33
CA HIS A 35 -9.80 23.60 6.40
C HIS A 35 -9.22 24.99 6.72
N GLN A 36 -8.21 25.05 7.61
CA GLN A 36 -7.48 26.29 7.91
C GLN A 36 -6.71 26.83 6.70
N GLN A 37 -6.37 25.96 5.74
CA GLN A 37 -5.72 26.31 4.48
C GLN A 37 -6.74 26.62 3.34
N GLY A 38 -8.03 26.60 3.63
CA GLY A 38 -9.09 26.92 2.68
C GLY A 38 -9.66 25.74 1.88
N TYR A 39 -9.33 24.49 2.24
CA TYR A 39 -9.85 23.30 1.58
C TYR A 39 -11.12 22.78 2.25
N ALA A 40 -12.08 22.33 1.44
CA ALA A 40 -13.30 21.70 1.94
C ALA A 40 -13.03 20.28 2.47
N ALA A 41 -13.84 19.82 3.44
CA ALA A 41 -13.73 18.46 3.99
C ALA A 41 -13.80 17.37 2.89
N SER A 42 -14.69 17.53 1.91
CA SER A 42 -14.83 16.63 0.77
C SER A 42 -13.56 16.50 -0.08
N GLN A 43 -12.76 17.56 -0.19
CA GLN A 43 -11.48 17.53 -0.88
C GLN A 43 -10.45 16.70 -0.11
N VAL A 44 -10.48 16.76 1.23
CA VAL A 44 -9.58 15.97 2.09
C VAL A 44 -9.98 14.49 2.05
N GLU A 45 -11.28 14.18 2.10
CA GLU A 45 -11.79 12.81 1.95
C GLU A 45 -11.44 12.22 0.58
N PHE A 46 -11.48 13.03 -0.47
CA PHE A 46 -11.08 12.62 -1.81
C PHE A 46 -9.64 12.12 -1.89
N LEU A 47 -8.71 12.65 -1.07
CA LEU A 47 -7.33 12.16 -1.02
C LEU A 47 -7.24 10.66 -0.70
N PHE A 48 -8.14 10.13 0.14
CA PHE A 48 -8.16 8.70 0.44
C PHE A 48 -8.70 7.88 -0.73
N SER A 49 -9.76 8.36 -1.39
CA SER A 49 -10.33 7.73 -2.58
C SER A 49 -9.34 7.70 -3.75
N LEU A 50 -8.49 8.72 -3.86
CA LEU A 50 -7.51 8.87 -4.93
C LEU A 50 -6.54 7.68 -5.02
N SER A 51 -6.09 7.15 -3.88
CA SER A 51 -5.25 5.95 -3.86
C SER A 51 -5.98 4.74 -4.45
N SER A 52 -7.27 4.59 -4.17
CA SER A 52 -8.08 3.49 -4.72
C SER A 52 -8.26 3.61 -6.24
N PHE A 53 -8.45 4.83 -6.75
CA PHE A 53 -8.48 5.07 -8.19
C PHE A 53 -7.13 4.75 -8.86
N ALA A 54 -6.03 5.13 -8.24
CA ALA A 54 -4.70 4.83 -8.74
C ALA A 54 -4.44 3.30 -8.76
N ILE A 55 -4.86 2.57 -7.72
CA ILE A 55 -4.80 1.10 -7.68
C ILE A 55 -5.61 0.51 -8.83
N LEU A 56 -6.85 0.96 -9.02
CA LEU A 56 -7.72 0.46 -10.09
C LEU A 56 -7.10 0.71 -11.47
N ALA A 57 -6.56 1.90 -11.70
CA ALA A 57 -5.88 2.23 -12.95
C ALA A 57 -4.68 1.28 -13.20
N MET A 58 -3.88 1.00 -12.16
CA MET A 58 -2.75 0.08 -12.25
C MET A 58 -3.19 -1.37 -12.54
N LEU A 59 -4.28 -1.83 -11.93
CA LEU A 59 -4.83 -3.16 -12.21
C LEU A 59 -5.30 -3.29 -13.66
N LEU A 60 -5.94 -2.26 -14.21
CA LEU A 60 -6.36 -2.23 -15.63
C LEU A 60 -5.16 -2.18 -16.59
N LEU A 61 -4.09 -1.48 -16.21
CA LEU A 61 -2.87 -1.37 -17.01
C LEU A 61 -1.92 -2.56 -16.83
N ASN A 62 -2.19 -3.45 -15.88
CA ASN A 62 -1.31 -4.58 -15.54
C ASN A 62 -0.87 -5.42 -16.74
N PRO A 63 -1.75 -5.81 -17.71
CA PRO A 63 -1.32 -6.61 -18.86
C PRO A 63 -0.27 -5.92 -19.74
N ILE A 64 -0.26 -4.59 -19.75
CA ILE A 64 0.74 -3.78 -20.48
C ILE A 64 2.03 -3.72 -19.66
N ILE A 65 1.91 -3.46 -18.36
CA ILE A 65 3.05 -3.32 -17.43
C ILE A 65 3.84 -4.64 -17.36
N GLU A 66 3.16 -5.78 -17.33
CA GLU A 66 3.79 -7.10 -17.32
C GLU A 66 4.67 -7.39 -18.54
N ARG A 67 4.34 -6.79 -19.66
CA ARG A 67 5.16 -6.91 -20.89
C ARG A 67 6.40 -6.01 -20.88
N LEU A 68 6.36 -4.90 -20.14
CA LEU A 68 7.39 -3.86 -20.14
C LEU A 68 8.38 -4.01 -18.99
N ILE A 69 7.92 -4.49 -17.84
CA ILE A 69 8.69 -4.49 -16.60
C ILE A 69 8.72 -5.91 -16.02
N SER A 70 9.93 -6.38 -15.66
CA SER A 70 10.08 -7.69 -15.02
C SER A 70 9.35 -7.74 -13.69
N GLU A 71 8.92 -8.94 -13.30
CA GLU A 71 8.25 -9.21 -12.03
C GLU A 71 9.02 -8.62 -10.83
N ARG A 72 10.31 -8.94 -10.74
CA ARG A 72 11.16 -8.47 -9.65
C ARG A 72 11.24 -6.94 -9.59
N LEU A 73 11.40 -6.29 -10.73
CA LEU A 73 11.47 -4.82 -10.79
C LEU A 73 10.13 -4.18 -10.41
N SER A 74 9.00 -4.76 -10.82
CA SER A 74 7.66 -4.27 -10.44
C SER A 74 7.46 -4.29 -8.91
N ILE A 75 7.87 -5.36 -8.25
CA ILE A 75 7.75 -5.48 -6.79
C ILE A 75 8.67 -4.48 -6.08
N ILE A 76 9.93 -4.36 -6.51
CA ILE A 76 10.89 -3.42 -5.93
C ILE A 76 10.37 -1.97 -6.07
N LEU A 77 9.96 -1.58 -7.29
CA LEU A 77 9.40 -0.26 -7.54
C LEU A 77 8.13 -0.02 -6.74
N GLY A 78 7.25 -1.02 -6.66
CA GLY A 78 6.03 -0.94 -5.88
C GLY A 78 6.30 -0.68 -4.40
N LEU A 79 7.23 -1.43 -3.77
CA LEU A 79 7.61 -1.25 -2.37
C LEU A 79 8.29 0.10 -2.12
N LEU A 80 9.15 0.56 -3.03
CA LEU A 80 9.76 1.89 -2.93
C LEU A 80 8.72 3.02 -3.06
N LEU A 81 7.76 2.89 -3.97
CA LEU A 81 6.68 3.85 -4.12
C LEU A 81 5.76 3.89 -2.89
N ILE A 82 5.49 2.74 -2.26
CA ILE A 82 4.76 2.70 -0.99
C ILE A 82 5.57 3.37 0.11
N ALA A 83 6.85 3.01 0.27
CA ALA A 83 7.68 3.54 1.33
C ALA A 83 7.85 5.06 1.21
N PHE A 84 8.36 5.54 0.10
CA PHE A 84 8.68 6.96 -0.07
C PHE A 84 7.46 7.79 -0.49
N GLY A 85 6.67 7.31 -1.44
CA GLY A 85 5.44 7.99 -1.86
C GLY A 85 4.43 8.05 -0.73
N GLY A 86 4.17 6.95 -0.04
CA GLY A 86 3.23 6.90 1.08
C GLY A 86 3.65 7.75 2.28
N SER A 87 4.95 7.82 2.61
CA SER A 87 5.46 8.57 3.76
C SER A 87 5.72 10.06 3.50
N MET A 88 5.57 10.56 2.27
CA MET A 88 5.76 11.99 1.96
C MET A 88 5.04 12.95 2.91
N PRO A 89 3.79 12.70 3.37
CA PRO A 89 3.08 13.60 4.28
C PRO A 89 3.73 13.80 5.64
N VAL A 90 4.66 12.92 6.04
CA VAL A 90 5.46 13.11 7.28
C VAL A 90 6.30 14.38 7.19
N VAL A 91 6.86 14.66 6.02
CA VAL A 91 7.75 15.80 5.77
C VAL A 91 7.00 16.97 5.14
N PHE A 92 6.11 16.68 4.19
CA PHE A 92 5.42 17.68 3.39
C PHE A 92 3.92 17.66 3.69
N GLN A 93 3.43 18.69 4.38
CA GLN A 93 2.04 18.78 4.84
C GLN A 93 1.19 19.74 3.99
N THR A 94 1.55 19.94 2.74
CA THR A 94 0.74 20.72 1.79
C THR A 94 -0.22 19.81 1.03
N TYR A 95 -1.42 20.29 0.75
CA TYR A 95 -2.46 19.52 0.06
C TYR A 95 -1.96 18.88 -1.25
N SER A 96 -1.26 19.68 -2.09
CA SER A 96 -0.76 19.21 -3.39
C SER A 96 0.24 18.07 -3.26
N LEU A 97 1.13 18.08 -2.25
CA LEU A 97 2.11 17.02 -2.04
C LEU A 97 1.48 15.78 -1.41
N VAL A 98 0.48 15.96 -0.54
CA VAL A 98 -0.33 14.84 -0.05
C VAL A 98 -1.12 14.20 -1.19
N PHE A 99 -1.65 14.99 -2.13
CA PHE A 99 -2.33 14.50 -3.33
C PHE A 99 -1.38 13.62 -4.18
N VAL A 100 -0.18 14.09 -4.48
CA VAL A 100 0.83 13.31 -5.21
C VAL A 100 1.22 12.03 -4.45
N SER A 101 1.42 12.13 -3.14
CA SER A 101 1.69 11.00 -2.25
C SER A 101 0.64 9.90 -2.38
N ARG A 102 -0.65 10.25 -2.46
CA ARG A 102 -1.75 9.31 -2.61
C ARG A 102 -1.75 8.58 -3.95
N ILE A 103 -1.39 9.27 -5.02
CA ILE A 103 -1.23 8.66 -6.34
C ILE A 103 -0.06 7.67 -6.32
N LEU A 104 1.12 8.11 -5.84
CA LEU A 104 2.31 7.25 -5.77
C LEU A 104 2.08 6.01 -4.93
N LEU A 105 1.40 6.15 -3.78
CA LEU A 105 0.99 5.04 -2.92
C LEU A 105 0.10 4.05 -3.68
N GLY A 106 -0.93 4.55 -4.37
CA GLY A 106 -1.86 3.72 -5.13
C GLY A 106 -1.18 2.99 -6.29
N ILE A 107 -0.26 3.65 -7.00
CA ILE A 107 0.57 3.02 -8.05
C ILE A 107 1.41 1.89 -7.44
N GLY A 108 2.10 2.16 -6.32
CA GLY A 108 2.93 1.16 -5.65
C GLY A 108 2.15 -0.08 -5.23
N ILE A 109 1.00 0.11 -4.58
CA ILE A 109 0.12 -0.99 -4.16
C ILE A 109 -0.44 -1.75 -5.37
N GLY A 110 -0.86 -1.04 -6.42
CA GLY A 110 -1.38 -1.65 -7.64
C GLY A 110 -0.34 -2.55 -8.33
N LEU A 111 0.93 -2.12 -8.40
CA LEU A 111 2.03 -2.93 -8.94
C LEU A 111 2.23 -4.22 -8.16
N ILE A 112 2.25 -4.17 -6.83
CA ILE A 112 2.48 -5.34 -5.99
C ILE A 112 1.27 -6.27 -6.03
N ASN A 113 0.06 -5.72 -5.97
CA ASN A 113 -1.18 -6.50 -5.90
C ASN A 113 -1.34 -7.42 -7.12
N SER A 114 -1.17 -6.85 -8.33
CA SER A 114 -1.27 -7.64 -9.56
C SER A 114 -0.19 -8.71 -9.63
N ARG A 115 1.07 -8.37 -9.29
CA ARG A 115 2.17 -9.34 -9.32
C ARG A 115 2.01 -10.47 -8.31
N ALA A 116 1.59 -10.17 -7.09
CA ALA A 116 1.36 -11.20 -6.07
C ALA A 116 0.30 -12.23 -6.52
N ILE A 117 -0.76 -11.77 -7.20
CA ILE A 117 -1.79 -12.67 -7.76
C ILE A 117 -1.22 -13.49 -8.92
N SER A 118 -0.52 -12.86 -9.88
CA SER A 118 0.09 -13.54 -11.03
C SER A 118 1.05 -14.64 -10.57
N ILE A 119 1.98 -14.34 -9.65
CA ILE A 119 2.94 -15.30 -9.11
C ILE A 119 2.25 -16.53 -8.49
N ILE A 120 1.20 -16.29 -7.70
CA ILE A 120 0.44 -17.39 -7.07
C ILE A 120 -0.22 -18.24 -8.15
N SER A 121 -0.84 -17.60 -9.16
CA SER A 121 -1.56 -18.30 -10.22
C SER A 121 -0.65 -19.08 -11.16
N GLU A 122 0.57 -18.62 -11.39
CA GLU A 122 1.56 -19.28 -12.23
C GLU A 122 2.31 -20.41 -11.50
N THR A 123 2.46 -20.26 -10.17
CA THR A 123 3.26 -21.21 -9.37
C THR A 123 2.45 -22.35 -8.79
N TYR A 124 1.18 -22.09 -8.46
CA TYR A 124 0.31 -23.05 -7.77
C TYR A 124 -0.93 -23.36 -8.62
N ALA A 125 -1.44 -24.58 -8.52
CA ALA A 125 -2.65 -25.02 -9.24
C ALA A 125 -3.66 -25.67 -8.30
N GLY A 126 -4.94 -25.61 -8.68
CA GLY A 126 -6.02 -26.30 -8.00
C GLY A 126 -6.14 -25.91 -6.52
N ARG A 127 -6.12 -26.91 -5.62
CA ARG A 127 -6.32 -26.70 -4.19
C ARG A 127 -5.20 -25.88 -3.53
N GLU A 128 -3.95 -26.07 -3.96
CA GLU A 128 -2.82 -25.29 -3.43
C GLU A 128 -2.92 -23.81 -3.78
N GLN A 129 -3.34 -23.49 -5.00
CA GLN A 129 -3.59 -22.11 -5.42
C GLN A 129 -4.66 -21.44 -4.55
N ALA A 130 -5.79 -22.14 -4.32
CA ALA A 130 -6.86 -21.63 -3.46
C ALA A 130 -6.37 -21.39 -2.02
N GLN A 131 -5.54 -22.29 -1.48
CA GLN A 131 -4.95 -22.13 -0.16
C GLN A 131 -4.01 -20.93 -0.08
N MET A 132 -3.15 -20.73 -1.09
CA MET A 132 -2.21 -19.60 -1.12
C MET A 132 -2.94 -18.25 -1.27
N LEU A 133 -4.01 -18.19 -2.07
CA LEU A 133 -4.86 -17.00 -2.16
C LEU A 133 -5.61 -16.71 -0.86
N GLY A 134 -6.07 -17.75 -0.17
CA GLY A 134 -6.68 -17.63 1.16
C GLY A 134 -5.71 -17.12 2.21
N LEU A 135 -4.48 -17.68 2.26
CA LEU A 135 -3.42 -17.21 3.15
C LEU A 135 -3.05 -15.75 2.84
N ARG A 136 -2.91 -15.40 1.56
CA ARG A 136 -2.68 -14.02 1.13
C ARG A 136 -3.73 -13.07 1.72
N GLY A 137 -5.02 -13.38 1.55
CA GLY A 137 -6.11 -12.58 2.12
C GLY A 137 -6.05 -12.49 3.66
N SER A 138 -5.69 -13.56 4.34
CA SER A 138 -5.49 -13.55 5.79
C SER A 138 -4.35 -12.62 6.21
N PHE A 139 -3.22 -12.65 5.51
CA PHE A 139 -2.10 -11.72 5.74
C PHE A 139 -2.48 -10.26 5.48
N GLU A 140 -3.29 -9.98 4.46
CA GLU A 140 -3.82 -8.64 4.20
C GLU A 140 -4.65 -8.11 5.38
N ILE A 141 -5.57 -8.94 5.90
CA ILE A 141 -6.43 -8.56 7.04
C ILE A 141 -5.59 -8.34 8.29
N ILE A 142 -4.65 -9.25 8.60
CA ILE A 142 -3.75 -9.12 9.75
C ILE A 142 -2.88 -7.88 9.60
N GLY A 143 -2.30 -7.65 8.42
CA GLY A 143 -1.50 -6.46 8.13
C GLY A 143 -2.28 -5.18 8.34
N ASN A 144 -3.50 -5.09 7.80
CA ASN A 144 -4.37 -3.93 7.99
C ASN A 144 -4.71 -3.70 9.47
N ALA A 145 -5.04 -4.74 10.22
CA ALA A 145 -5.35 -4.64 11.65
C ALA A 145 -4.14 -4.13 12.45
N LEU A 146 -2.96 -4.69 12.21
CA LEU A 146 -1.72 -4.27 12.87
C LEU A 146 -1.36 -2.82 12.54
N LEU A 147 -1.39 -2.45 11.25
CA LEU A 147 -1.08 -1.10 10.81
C LEU A 147 -2.09 -0.08 11.37
N THR A 148 -3.38 -0.40 11.38
CA THR A 148 -4.43 0.46 11.95
C THR A 148 -4.23 0.65 13.46
N MET A 149 -3.86 -0.42 14.18
CA MET A 149 -3.54 -0.32 15.60
C MET A 149 -2.32 0.59 15.84
N ILE A 150 -1.25 0.43 15.06
CA ILE A 150 -0.05 1.28 15.17
C ILE A 150 -0.41 2.75 14.86
N VAL A 151 -1.18 2.99 13.80
CA VAL A 151 -1.65 4.33 13.42
C VAL A 151 -2.50 4.95 14.52
N GLY A 152 -3.35 4.15 15.21
CA GLY A 152 -4.15 4.61 16.34
C GLY A 152 -3.32 5.15 17.50
N PHE A 153 -2.11 4.61 17.73
CA PHE A 153 -1.17 5.16 18.72
C PHE A 153 -0.42 6.39 18.19
N ILE A 154 -0.04 6.38 16.92
CA ILE A 154 0.76 7.47 16.31
C ILE A 154 -0.09 8.73 16.10
N VAL A 155 -1.39 8.61 15.85
CA VAL A 155 -2.27 9.76 15.56
C VAL A 155 -2.30 10.80 16.69
N VAL A 156 -2.00 10.39 17.92
CA VAL A 156 -1.91 11.28 19.08
C VAL A 156 -0.76 12.28 18.93
N ILE A 157 0.31 11.91 18.23
CA ILE A 157 1.47 12.79 17.98
C ILE A 157 1.13 13.81 16.89
N GLY A 158 0.31 13.42 15.91
CA GLY A 158 -0.15 14.26 14.80
C GLY A 158 -0.48 13.45 13.58
N TRP A 159 -1.39 13.95 12.76
CA TRP A 159 -1.90 13.24 11.59
C TRP A 159 -0.81 12.88 10.58
N SER A 160 0.17 13.75 10.38
CA SER A 160 1.23 13.52 9.39
C SER A 160 2.11 12.30 9.76
N TRP A 161 2.36 12.08 11.05
CA TRP A 161 3.15 10.96 11.53
C TRP A 161 2.49 9.59 11.27
N THR A 162 1.17 9.55 11.11
CA THR A 162 0.45 8.31 10.78
C THR A 162 0.89 7.71 9.44
N PHE A 163 1.44 8.52 8.56
CA PHE A 163 1.96 8.09 7.26
C PHE A 163 3.33 7.40 7.34
N SER A 164 4.01 7.48 8.49
CA SER A 164 5.27 6.75 8.72
C SER A 164 5.10 5.23 8.66
N VAL A 165 3.89 4.70 8.81
CA VAL A 165 3.62 3.26 8.68
C VAL A 165 3.97 2.71 7.30
N TYR A 166 3.98 3.54 6.26
CA TYR A 166 4.37 3.11 4.93
C TYR A 166 5.87 2.78 4.81
N LEU A 167 6.71 3.27 5.74
CA LEU A 167 8.12 2.88 5.82
C LEU A 167 8.31 1.40 6.17
N PHE A 168 7.29 0.73 6.72
CA PHE A 168 7.31 -0.74 6.88
C PHE A 168 7.45 -1.51 5.56
N ALA A 169 7.23 -0.87 4.41
CA ALA A 169 7.56 -1.47 3.12
C ALA A 169 9.07 -1.71 2.93
N LEU A 170 9.95 -0.96 3.62
CA LEU A 170 11.42 -1.14 3.51
C LEU A 170 11.92 -2.46 4.13
N PRO A 171 11.54 -2.85 5.36
CA PRO A 171 11.83 -4.19 5.88
C PRO A 171 11.31 -5.32 4.98
N ILE A 172 10.10 -5.16 4.43
CA ILE A 172 9.52 -6.14 3.50
C ILE A 172 10.35 -6.23 2.22
N LEU A 173 10.82 -5.10 1.70
CA LEU A 173 11.74 -5.07 0.57
C LEU A 173 13.04 -5.83 0.88
N ALA A 174 13.60 -5.65 2.08
CA ALA A 174 14.82 -6.35 2.50
C ALA A 174 14.61 -7.87 2.62
N VAL A 175 13.41 -8.33 3.00
CA VAL A 175 13.06 -9.77 3.03
C VAL A 175 12.86 -10.32 1.63
N TYR A 176 12.40 -9.49 0.68
CA TYR A 176 12.15 -9.90 -0.70
C TYR A 176 13.43 -10.00 -1.55
N LEU A 177 14.45 -9.17 -1.28
CA LEU A 177 15.72 -9.13 -2.04
C LEU A 177 16.59 -10.35 -1.77
#